data_461210da9624af74784aed118dada00f
#
_entry.id   461210da9624af74784aed118dada00f
#
_cell.length_a   1.000
_cell.length_b   1.000
_cell.length_c   1.000
_cell.angle_alpha   90.00
_cell.angle_beta   90.00
_cell.angle_gamma   90.00
#
_symmetry.space_group_name_H-M   'P 1'
#
loop_
_entity.id
_entity.type
_entity.pdbx_description
1 polymer ?
#
loop_
_entity_poly.entity_id
_entity_poly.type
_entity_poly.pdbx_seq_one_letter_code
_entity_poly.pdbx_strand_id
1 'polypeptide(L)'
;MKMRLSIHSIRVKFVLIFVGIFLIASLLSFYIMIHFAFGVILTSLKPQMIQTSSAILELDQKTDLSVEEIVRLQSNSMYEIMVYRDVKELPYRLKTSQIEALLKGDKVFIKGSVRNLFPAVLTQGDGYYIEVRLHSRLGNVTIFRYTVIVALIICTCIGGVLVLIAVRQITKPVKRLTKAAQEVAKGNFDIQVDYNSADEIGVLTRNFNQMVRELRNMEYLRKDFLSNVSHEFKTPIASIQGFANLLRDSTLPPERFNEYTEIIISESDRLSKLTSNVLKLSRLENLDIVSQKQEFSVDEQIRRVLLLLEQKWTEKEMELDLQMEPVRWVGNEEMLEQVWINLIGNAIKFSGPGGYLKIQLYRKNFIVVAEIEDHGVGMDEDVQKRIFDKFYQGDPSHSKEGSGLGLAIVKRILELCKGEIACKSEPGVGTRFTIWLPDIKDSNGT
;
A
#
# COMPACT_ATOMS: atom_id res chain seq x y z
N MET A 1 -11.41 -21.40 27.57
CA MET A 1 -11.47 -20.42 26.46
C MET A 1 -11.60 -21.18 25.13
N LYS A 2 -12.85 -21.45 24.68
CA LYS A 2 -13.11 -22.21 23.45
C LYS A 2 -12.73 -21.36 22.23
N MET A 3 -11.60 -21.67 21.61
CA MET A 3 -11.18 -21.11 20.33
C MET A 3 -12.14 -21.64 19.23
N ARG A 4 -13.21 -20.90 18.92
CA ARG A 4 -13.98 -21.15 17.68
C ARG A 4 -13.04 -20.85 16.51
N LEU A 5 -12.51 -21.90 15.89
CA LEU A 5 -11.83 -21.84 14.60
C LEU A 5 -12.86 -21.42 13.54
N SER A 6 -13.00 -20.12 13.33
CA SER A 6 -13.80 -19.61 12.22
C SER A 6 -13.06 -19.96 10.93
N ILE A 7 -13.65 -20.81 10.09
CA ILE A 7 -13.14 -21.21 8.76
C ILE A 7 -12.89 -19.97 7.85
N HIS A 8 -13.51 -18.83 8.16
CA HIS A 8 -13.34 -17.55 7.46
C HIS A 8 -12.06 -16.80 7.83
N SER A 9 -11.31 -17.26 8.85
CA SER A 9 -10.04 -16.62 9.20
C SER A 9 -9.00 -16.89 8.12
N ILE A 10 -8.39 -15.84 7.57
CA ILE A 10 -7.26 -15.90 6.63
C ILE A 10 -6.20 -16.89 7.12
N ARG A 11 -5.89 -16.88 8.42
CA ARG A 11 -4.94 -17.81 9.04
C ARG A 11 -5.35 -19.28 8.85
N VAL A 12 -6.63 -19.62 9.06
CA VAL A 12 -7.13 -20.99 8.91
C VAL A 12 -7.09 -21.40 7.44
N LYS A 13 -7.47 -20.51 6.53
CA LYS A 13 -7.39 -20.76 5.08
C LYS A 13 -5.95 -21.03 4.63
N PHE A 14 -4.99 -20.18 5.03
CA PHE A 14 -3.57 -20.40 4.69
C PHE A 14 -3.05 -21.72 5.26
N VAL A 15 -3.31 -22.02 6.54
CA VAL A 15 -2.90 -23.30 7.15
C VAL A 15 -3.50 -24.47 6.37
N LEU A 16 -4.79 -24.45 6.05
CA LEU A 16 -5.45 -25.55 5.30
C LEU A 16 -4.86 -25.72 3.90
N ILE A 17 -4.62 -24.61 3.17
CA ILE A 17 -4.01 -24.65 1.84
C ILE A 17 -2.61 -25.23 1.90
N PHE A 18 -1.74 -24.72 2.77
CA PHE A 18 -0.34 -25.17 2.85
C PHE A 18 -0.25 -26.61 3.36
N VAL A 19 -1.05 -27.01 4.35
CA VAL A 19 -1.10 -28.39 4.83
C VAL A 19 -1.64 -29.32 3.72
N GLY A 20 -2.65 -28.89 2.98
CA GLY A 20 -3.18 -29.63 1.83
C GLY A 20 -2.14 -29.84 0.73
N ILE A 21 -1.43 -28.79 0.34
CA ILE A 21 -0.35 -28.89 -0.65
C ILE A 21 0.76 -29.80 -0.18
N PHE A 22 1.15 -29.67 1.10
CA PHE A 22 2.20 -30.51 1.68
C PHE A 22 1.83 -32.00 1.73
N LEU A 23 0.59 -32.31 2.09
CA LEU A 23 0.08 -33.69 2.08
C LEU A 23 0.06 -34.28 0.66
N ILE A 24 -0.42 -33.53 -0.31
CA ILE A 24 -0.45 -33.97 -1.71
C ILE A 24 0.99 -34.20 -2.23
N ALA A 25 1.91 -33.27 -1.98
CA ALA A 25 3.31 -33.39 -2.38
C ALA A 25 3.98 -34.61 -1.71
N SER A 26 3.69 -34.84 -0.41
CA SER A 26 4.22 -35.99 0.33
C SER A 26 3.69 -37.31 -0.22
N LEU A 27 2.40 -37.42 -0.52
CA LEU A 27 1.79 -38.61 -1.14
C LEU A 27 2.34 -38.87 -2.55
N LEU A 28 2.51 -37.81 -3.35
CA LEU A 28 3.07 -37.91 -4.70
C LEU A 28 4.54 -38.37 -4.66
N SER A 29 5.34 -37.78 -3.78
CA SER A 29 6.72 -38.17 -3.56
C SER A 29 6.84 -39.64 -3.13
N PHE A 30 5.97 -40.08 -2.20
CA PHE A 30 5.90 -41.47 -1.78
C PHE A 30 5.57 -42.42 -2.94
N TYR A 31 4.58 -42.07 -3.76
CA TYR A 31 4.19 -42.84 -4.93
C TYR A 31 5.37 -42.96 -5.94
N ILE A 32 6.03 -41.88 -6.24
CA ILE A 32 7.17 -41.85 -7.16
C ILE A 32 8.32 -42.70 -6.59
N MET A 33 8.61 -42.57 -5.29
CA MET A 33 9.69 -43.30 -4.63
C MET A 33 9.43 -44.82 -4.67
N ILE A 34 8.20 -45.26 -4.34
CA ILE A 34 7.83 -46.69 -4.42
C ILE A 34 7.99 -47.20 -5.85
N HIS A 35 7.46 -46.45 -6.82
CA HIS A 35 7.54 -46.86 -8.23
C HIS A 35 8.97 -46.97 -8.72
N PHE A 36 9.84 -46.01 -8.35
CA PHE A 36 11.24 -46.02 -8.70
C PHE A 36 12.01 -47.13 -7.98
N ALA A 37 11.85 -47.29 -6.67
CA ALA A 37 12.50 -48.34 -5.90
C ALA A 37 12.11 -49.72 -6.38
N PHE A 38 10.82 -49.93 -6.69
CA PHE A 38 10.35 -51.21 -7.25
C PHE A 38 10.98 -51.51 -8.63
N GLY A 39 11.10 -50.49 -9.48
CA GLY A 39 11.79 -50.61 -10.77
C GLY A 39 13.27 -51.03 -10.63
N VAL A 40 14.02 -50.38 -9.73
CA VAL A 40 15.44 -50.69 -9.48
C VAL A 40 15.61 -52.10 -8.90
N ILE A 41 14.75 -52.49 -7.93
CA ILE A 41 14.77 -53.83 -7.35
C ILE A 41 14.50 -54.89 -8.44
N LEU A 42 13.52 -54.67 -9.28
CA LEU A 42 13.22 -55.62 -10.38
C LEU A 42 14.37 -55.79 -11.38
N THR A 43 15.03 -54.68 -11.75
CA THR A 43 16.13 -54.73 -12.70
C THR A 43 17.38 -55.42 -12.14
N SER A 44 17.62 -55.29 -10.82
CA SER A 44 18.77 -55.89 -10.13
C SER A 44 18.58 -57.38 -9.85
N LEU A 45 17.35 -57.78 -9.44
CA LEU A 45 17.04 -59.13 -9.02
C LEU A 45 16.74 -60.07 -10.18
N LYS A 46 16.16 -59.59 -11.26
CA LYS A 46 15.82 -60.39 -12.45
C LYS A 46 17.01 -61.22 -12.98
N PRO A 47 18.21 -60.69 -13.21
CA PRO A 47 19.35 -61.48 -13.68
C PRO A 47 19.75 -62.58 -12.68
N GLN A 48 19.76 -62.28 -11.39
CA GLN A 48 20.10 -63.25 -10.34
C GLN A 48 19.10 -64.41 -10.24
N MET A 49 17.78 -64.11 -10.33
CA MET A 49 16.74 -65.11 -10.36
C MET A 49 16.83 -66.03 -11.58
N ILE A 50 17.13 -65.45 -12.75
CA ILE A 50 17.39 -66.19 -13.99
C ILE A 50 18.61 -67.08 -13.83
N GLN A 51 19.68 -66.58 -13.26
CA GLN A 51 20.93 -67.34 -13.01
C GLN A 51 20.66 -68.52 -12.05
N THR A 52 19.95 -68.30 -10.96
CA THR A 52 19.57 -69.35 -9.99
C THR A 52 18.71 -70.43 -10.67
N SER A 53 17.72 -70.02 -11.44
CA SER A 53 16.91 -70.98 -12.21
C SER A 53 17.71 -71.79 -13.25
N SER A 54 18.71 -71.15 -13.90
CA SER A 54 19.61 -71.83 -14.84
C SER A 54 20.48 -72.84 -14.15
N ALA A 55 21.04 -72.50 -13.00
CA ALA A 55 21.93 -73.34 -12.22
C ALA A 55 21.21 -74.65 -11.76
N ILE A 56 19.90 -74.52 -11.40
CA ILE A 56 19.12 -75.68 -11.04
C ILE A 56 18.91 -76.63 -12.20
N LEU A 57 18.56 -76.09 -13.37
CA LEU A 57 18.44 -76.92 -14.59
C LEU A 57 19.74 -77.58 -15.05
N GLU A 58 20.84 -76.84 -14.88
CA GLU A 58 22.15 -77.37 -15.24
C GLU A 58 22.60 -78.48 -14.29
N LEU A 59 22.30 -78.36 -12.99
CA LEU A 59 22.56 -79.41 -12.00
C LEU A 59 21.69 -80.66 -12.23
N ASP A 60 20.40 -80.46 -12.59
CA ASP A 60 19.50 -81.55 -12.94
C ASP A 60 20.01 -82.37 -14.12
N GLN A 61 20.55 -81.71 -15.10
CA GLN A 61 21.14 -82.38 -16.30
C GLN A 61 22.47 -83.11 -16.02
N LYS A 62 23.24 -82.64 -15.04
CA LYS A 62 24.60 -83.11 -14.77
C LYS A 62 24.73 -84.07 -13.58
N THR A 63 23.69 -84.22 -12.78
CA THR A 63 23.70 -85.05 -11.56
C THR A 63 22.49 -85.98 -11.51
N ASP A 64 22.61 -87.10 -10.81
CA ASP A 64 21.50 -88.05 -10.56
C ASP A 64 20.65 -87.65 -9.31
N LEU A 65 20.75 -86.38 -8.86
CA LEU A 65 20.00 -85.88 -7.71
C LEU A 65 18.54 -85.55 -8.10
N SER A 66 17.61 -85.79 -7.20
CA SER A 66 16.24 -85.36 -7.42
C SER A 66 16.13 -83.81 -7.48
N VAL A 67 15.19 -83.28 -8.27
CA VAL A 67 14.96 -81.87 -8.41
C VAL A 67 14.67 -81.21 -7.04
N GLU A 68 14.01 -81.91 -6.16
CA GLU A 68 13.69 -81.46 -4.78
C GLU A 68 14.99 -81.38 -3.92
N GLU A 69 15.99 -82.27 -4.12
CA GLU A 69 17.26 -82.18 -3.43
C GLU A 69 18.11 -81.01 -3.97
N ILE A 70 18.13 -80.83 -5.29
CA ILE A 70 18.79 -79.66 -5.93
C ILE A 70 18.23 -78.34 -5.45
N VAL A 71 16.89 -78.23 -5.43
CA VAL A 71 16.21 -77.05 -4.91
C VAL A 71 16.54 -76.80 -3.45
N ARG A 72 16.60 -77.83 -2.64
CA ARG A 72 16.99 -77.72 -1.24
C ARG A 72 18.44 -77.22 -1.02
N LEU A 73 19.36 -77.68 -1.89
CA LEU A 73 20.75 -77.22 -1.89
C LEU A 73 20.93 -75.77 -2.38
N GLN A 74 20.10 -75.35 -3.32
CA GLN A 74 20.14 -74.00 -3.94
C GLN A 74 19.25 -73.00 -3.21
N SER A 75 18.35 -73.47 -2.31
CA SER A 75 17.52 -72.54 -1.57
C SER A 75 18.37 -71.70 -0.59
N ASN A 76 18.15 -70.40 -0.62
CA ASN A 76 18.83 -69.45 0.24
C ASN A 76 17.82 -68.55 0.94
N SER A 77 18.24 -67.71 1.85
CA SER A 77 17.33 -66.79 2.60
C SER A 77 16.72 -65.71 1.71
N MET A 78 17.17 -65.54 0.48
CA MET A 78 16.72 -64.49 -0.44
C MET A 78 15.64 -65.00 -1.42
N TYR A 79 15.73 -66.26 -1.87
CA TYR A 79 14.81 -66.84 -2.84
C TYR A 79 14.10 -68.02 -2.28
N GLU A 80 12.80 -68.11 -2.54
CA GLU A 80 11.96 -69.29 -2.34
C GLU A 80 11.82 -69.99 -3.71
N ILE A 81 12.21 -71.25 -3.77
CA ILE A 81 12.18 -72.00 -5.01
C ILE A 81 11.10 -73.09 -4.85
N MET A 82 10.14 -73.09 -5.80
CA MET A 82 9.03 -74.03 -5.80
C MET A 82 9.05 -74.82 -7.10
N VAL A 83 8.74 -76.10 -7.00
CA VAL A 83 8.63 -77.01 -8.15
C VAL A 83 7.15 -77.39 -8.33
N TYR A 84 6.65 -77.29 -9.55
CA TYR A 84 5.32 -77.65 -9.93
C TYR A 84 5.35 -78.70 -11.06
N ARG A 85 4.41 -79.64 -11.00
CA ARG A 85 4.35 -80.66 -12.05
C ARG A 85 3.44 -80.27 -13.22
N ASP A 86 2.47 -79.38 -12.95
CA ASP A 86 1.58 -78.81 -14.00
C ASP A 86 1.50 -77.28 -13.87
N VAL A 87 1.39 -76.60 -14.98
CA VAL A 87 1.16 -75.14 -15.04
C VAL A 87 -0.11 -74.71 -14.30
N LYS A 88 -1.08 -75.64 -14.17
CA LYS A 88 -2.34 -75.41 -13.42
C LYS A 88 -2.17 -75.33 -11.90
N GLU A 89 -1.06 -75.82 -11.37
CA GLU A 89 -0.74 -75.78 -9.93
C GLU A 89 -0.16 -74.40 -9.51
N LEU A 90 0.14 -73.54 -10.47
CA LEU A 90 0.65 -72.21 -10.18
C LEU A 90 -0.38 -71.35 -9.45
N PRO A 91 0.01 -70.57 -8.44
CA PRO A 91 -0.91 -69.75 -7.64
C PRO A 91 -1.48 -68.55 -8.40
N TYR A 92 -1.15 -68.38 -9.69
CA TYR A 92 -1.57 -67.32 -10.58
C TYR A 92 -1.75 -67.82 -12.02
N ARG A 93 -2.59 -67.11 -12.80
CA ARG A 93 -2.82 -67.43 -14.21
C ARG A 93 -1.77 -66.78 -15.10
N LEU A 94 -1.14 -67.56 -15.94
CA LEU A 94 -0.24 -67.07 -16.98
C LEU A 94 -1.05 -66.60 -18.20
N LYS A 95 -0.53 -65.60 -18.90
CA LYS A 95 -1.04 -65.18 -20.20
C LYS A 95 -0.64 -66.23 -21.27
N THR A 96 -1.46 -66.37 -22.31
CA THR A 96 -1.18 -67.33 -23.41
C THR A 96 0.21 -67.18 -24.00
N SER A 97 0.68 -65.98 -24.21
CA SER A 97 2.02 -65.67 -24.69
C SER A 97 3.14 -66.11 -23.72
N GLN A 98 2.87 -66.16 -22.42
CA GLN A 98 3.82 -66.62 -21.40
C GLN A 98 3.89 -68.16 -21.37
N ILE A 99 2.77 -68.82 -21.60
CA ILE A 99 2.72 -70.29 -21.71
C ILE A 99 3.46 -70.75 -22.98
N GLU A 100 3.25 -70.05 -24.10
CA GLU A 100 3.97 -70.33 -25.36
C GLU A 100 5.47 -70.17 -25.22
N ALA A 101 5.90 -69.11 -24.49
CA ALA A 101 7.34 -68.88 -24.25
C ALA A 101 7.94 -70.00 -23.36
N LEU A 102 7.23 -70.42 -22.29
CA LEU A 102 7.68 -71.54 -21.47
C LEU A 102 7.81 -72.86 -22.25
N LEU A 103 6.85 -73.16 -23.10
CA LEU A 103 6.87 -74.35 -23.95
C LEU A 103 8.00 -74.36 -24.98
N LYS A 104 8.55 -73.16 -25.33
CA LYS A 104 9.74 -72.98 -26.16
C LYS A 104 11.06 -73.06 -25.37
N GLY A 105 10.98 -73.27 -24.05
CA GLY A 105 12.15 -73.29 -23.18
C GLY A 105 12.63 -71.91 -22.71
N ASP A 106 11.84 -70.84 -23.00
CA ASP A 106 12.19 -69.51 -22.57
C ASP A 106 11.86 -69.29 -21.10
N LYS A 107 12.66 -68.47 -20.44
CA LYS A 107 12.43 -68.08 -19.04
C LYS A 107 11.45 -66.95 -18.96
N VAL A 108 10.35 -67.17 -18.26
CA VAL A 108 9.27 -66.19 -18.14
C VAL A 108 9.40 -65.42 -16.84
N PHE A 109 9.60 -64.10 -16.95
CA PHE A 109 9.62 -63.20 -15.78
C PHE A 109 8.21 -62.71 -15.52
N ILE A 110 7.69 -62.95 -14.29
CA ILE A 110 6.41 -62.51 -13.80
C ILE A 110 6.60 -61.31 -12.96
N LYS A 111 6.10 -60.14 -13.40
CA LYS A 111 6.11 -58.94 -12.59
C LYS A 111 5.08 -59.16 -11.46
N GLY A 112 5.51 -58.87 -10.23
CA GLY A 112 4.59 -58.85 -9.08
C GLY A 112 3.40 -57.94 -9.37
N SER A 113 2.21 -58.33 -8.90
CA SER A 113 0.98 -57.54 -8.96
C SER A 113 0.53 -57.18 -7.54
N VAL A 114 -0.47 -56.29 -7.43
CA VAL A 114 -1.04 -55.89 -6.13
C VAL A 114 -1.53 -57.08 -5.28
N ARG A 115 -1.84 -58.19 -5.90
CA ARG A 115 -2.22 -59.47 -5.23
C ARG A 115 -1.02 -60.41 -5.00
N ASN A 116 -0.04 -60.41 -5.90
CA ASN A 116 1.21 -61.16 -5.76
C ASN A 116 2.40 -60.17 -5.74
N LEU A 117 2.75 -59.75 -4.56
CA LEU A 117 3.70 -58.66 -4.29
C LEU A 117 5.14 -58.95 -4.75
N PHE A 118 5.47 -60.20 -5.07
CA PHE A 118 6.86 -60.59 -5.35
C PHE A 118 7.04 -60.99 -6.79
N PRO A 119 8.11 -60.53 -7.45
CA PRO A 119 8.49 -60.95 -8.77
C PRO A 119 8.93 -62.43 -8.75
N ALA A 120 8.63 -63.17 -9.80
CA ALA A 120 9.03 -64.55 -9.96
C ALA A 120 9.63 -64.80 -11.35
N VAL A 121 10.54 -65.74 -11.45
CA VAL A 121 11.02 -66.30 -12.70
C VAL A 121 10.54 -67.73 -12.78
N LEU A 122 9.81 -68.06 -13.86
CA LEU A 122 9.33 -69.38 -14.15
C LEU A 122 10.13 -70.00 -15.30
N THR A 123 10.60 -71.20 -15.13
CA THR A 123 11.38 -71.94 -16.13
C THR A 123 10.86 -73.38 -16.23
N GLN A 124 10.82 -73.95 -17.42
CA GLN A 124 10.42 -75.32 -17.68
C GLN A 124 11.67 -76.22 -17.63
N GLY A 125 11.56 -77.31 -16.86
CA GLY A 125 12.47 -78.45 -16.86
C GLY A 125 11.88 -79.66 -17.57
N ASP A 126 12.48 -80.83 -17.41
CA ASP A 126 12.01 -82.06 -18.04
C ASP A 126 10.88 -82.70 -17.23
N GLY A 127 9.62 -82.32 -17.59
CA GLY A 127 8.42 -82.77 -16.89
C GLY A 127 8.01 -81.99 -15.63
N TYR A 128 8.61 -80.84 -15.37
CA TYR A 128 8.33 -79.97 -14.23
C TYR A 128 8.54 -78.49 -14.54
N TYR A 129 8.10 -77.62 -13.66
CA TYR A 129 8.29 -76.17 -13.75
C TYR A 129 8.94 -75.68 -12.42
N ILE A 130 9.97 -74.87 -12.54
CA ILE A 130 10.65 -74.24 -11.43
C ILE A 130 10.24 -72.77 -11.33
N GLU A 131 9.71 -72.37 -10.21
CA GLU A 131 9.47 -70.99 -9.88
C GLU A 131 10.49 -70.52 -8.87
N VAL A 132 11.30 -69.51 -9.24
CA VAL A 132 12.19 -68.79 -8.33
C VAL A 132 11.53 -67.46 -8.04
N ARG A 133 11.10 -67.28 -6.79
CA ARG A 133 10.52 -66.02 -6.32
C ARG A 133 11.27 -65.48 -5.09
N LEU A 134 11.07 -64.17 -4.85
CA LEU A 134 11.61 -63.55 -3.65
C LEU A 134 10.92 -64.10 -2.40
N HIS A 135 11.73 -64.42 -1.37
CA HIS A 135 11.18 -65.01 -0.15
C HIS A 135 10.28 -64.03 0.58
N SER A 136 9.06 -64.39 0.88
CA SER A 136 8.04 -63.52 1.52
C SER A 136 8.39 -63.07 2.95
N ARG A 137 9.33 -63.76 3.61
CA ARG A 137 9.82 -63.48 4.96
C ARG A 137 11.08 -62.62 5.00
N LEU A 138 11.43 -61.96 3.92
CA LEU A 138 12.50 -60.97 3.94
C LEU A 138 12.10 -59.82 4.89
N GLY A 139 12.51 -59.95 6.18
CA GLY A 139 12.30 -58.96 7.24
C GLY A 139 12.73 -57.54 6.80
N ASN A 140 13.69 -57.47 5.85
CA ASN A 140 14.15 -56.22 5.26
C ASN A 140 13.06 -55.43 4.50
N VAL A 141 12.12 -56.10 3.81
CA VAL A 141 11.02 -55.40 3.12
C VAL A 141 10.03 -54.80 4.12
N THR A 142 9.77 -55.50 5.19
CA THR A 142 8.91 -55.01 6.26
C THR A 142 9.55 -53.86 7.04
N ILE A 143 10.81 -53.99 7.38
CA ILE A 143 11.62 -52.93 8.02
C ILE A 143 11.67 -51.69 7.11
N PHE A 144 11.97 -51.87 5.80
CA PHE A 144 12.00 -50.79 4.85
C PHE A 144 10.64 -50.04 4.76
N ARG A 145 9.53 -50.78 4.72
CA ARG A 145 8.18 -50.20 4.71
C ARG A 145 7.92 -49.36 5.98
N TYR A 146 8.25 -49.86 7.14
CA TYR A 146 8.10 -49.13 8.40
C TYR A 146 8.99 -47.91 8.44
N THR A 147 10.24 -47.98 8.01
CA THR A 147 11.19 -46.86 7.95
C THR A 147 10.64 -45.73 7.07
N VAL A 148 10.12 -46.08 5.91
CA VAL A 148 9.52 -45.10 4.97
C VAL A 148 8.27 -44.44 5.57
N ILE A 149 7.40 -45.19 6.19
CA ILE A 149 6.19 -44.66 6.85
C ILE A 149 6.59 -43.71 8.00
N VAL A 150 7.55 -44.10 8.83
CA VAL A 150 8.03 -43.25 9.94
C VAL A 150 8.67 -41.98 9.39
N ALA A 151 9.51 -42.06 8.36
CA ALA A 151 10.11 -40.90 7.73
C ALA A 151 9.07 -39.91 7.17
N LEU A 152 7.99 -40.44 6.53
CA LEU A 152 6.87 -39.62 6.04
C LEU A 152 6.14 -38.91 7.19
N ILE A 153 5.86 -39.61 8.28
CA ILE A 153 5.22 -39.01 9.46
C ILE A 153 6.08 -37.86 10.00
N ILE A 154 7.38 -38.10 10.18
CA ILE A 154 8.31 -37.09 10.68
C ILE A 154 8.34 -35.88 9.75
N CYS A 155 8.51 -36.09 8.43
CA CYS A 155 8.49 -34.99 7.44
C CYS A 155 7.18 -34.19 7.49
N THR A 156 6.05 -34.87 7.61
CA THR A 156 4.73 -34.22 7.68
C THR A 156 4.58 -33.39 8.96
N CYS A 157 5.04 -33.90 10.08
CA CYS A 157 5.02 -33.17 11.35
C CYS A 157 5.93 -31.92 11.31
N ILE A 158 7.16 -32.07 10.85
CA ILE A 158 8.12 -30.94 10.72
C ILE A 158 7.56 -29.90 9.76
N GLY A 159 7.10 -30.30 8.58
CA GLY A 159 6.49 -29.41 7.61
C GLY A 159 5.27 -28.65 8.15
N GLY A 160 4.40 -29.33 8.90
CA GLY A 160 3.25 -28.72 9.57
C GLY A 160 3.65 -27.64 10.58
N VAL A 161 4.67 -27.90 11.39
CA VAL A 161 5.21 -26.90 12.35
C VAL A 161 5.78 -25.70 11.64
N LEU A 162 6.59 -25.89 10.58
CA LEU A 162 7.17 -24.79 9.79
C LEU A 162 6.08 -23.92 9.15
N VAL A 163 5.04 -24.54 8.60
CA VAL A 163 3.88 -23.82 8.03
C VAL A 163 3.18 -22.97 9.10
N LEU A 164 2.98 -23.51 10.31
CA LEU A 164 2.36 -22.76 11.40
C LEU A 164 3.18 -21.54 11.82
N ILE A 165 4.51 -21.65 11.81
CA ILE A 165 5.42 -20.55 12.12
C ILE A 165 5.33 -19.48 11.01
N ALA A 166 5.45 -19.87 9.74
CA ALA A 166 5.38 -18.96 8.59
C ALA A 166 4.05 -18.20 8.54
N VAL A 167 2.92 -18.89 8.73
CA VAL A 167 1.59 -18.28 8.76
C VAL A 167 1.47 -17.27 9.91
N ARG A 168 2.07 -17.53 11.07
CA ARG A 168 2.06 -16.56 12.18
C ARG A 168 2.85 -15.30 11.86
N GLN A 169 3.98 -15.39 11.19
CA GLN A 169 4.81 -14.25 10.80
C GLN A 169 4.07 -13.31 9.83
N ILE A 170 3.27 -13.83 8.91
CA ILE A 170 2.48 -13.05 7.96
C ILE A 170 1.19 -12.52 8.57
N THR A 171 0.42 -13.39 9.25
CA THR A 171 -0.95 -13.00 9.66
C THR A 171 -1.01 -12.10 10.87
N LYS A 172 0.00 -12.13 11.76
CA LYS A 172 0.02 -11.28 12.96
C LYS A 172 0.16 -9.79 12.63
N PRO A 173 1.15 -9.36 11.81
CA PRO A 173 1.25 -7.95 11.41
C PRO A 173 0.05 -7.48 10.58
N VAL A 174 -0.46 -8.29 9.64
CA VAL A 174 -1.66 -7.93 8.86
C VAL A 174 -2.88 -7.68 9.75
N LYS A 175 -3.10 -8.50 10.78
CA LYS A 175 -4.17 -8.26 11.77
C LYS A 175 -3.95 -6.98 12.58
N ARG A 176 -2.70 -6.63 12.90
CA ARG A 176 -2.38 -5.36 13.59
C ARG A 176 -2.73 -4.17 12.70
N LEU A 177 -2.33 -4.21 11.42
CA LEU A 177 -2.68 -3.19 10.42
C LEU A 177 -4.20 -3.06 10.25
N THR A 178 -4.92 -4.18 10.15
CA THR A 178 -6.39 -4.17 10.04
C THR A 178 -7.05 -3.50 11.24
N LYS A 179 -6.60 -3.81 12.45
CA LYS A 179 -7.13 -3.17 13.66
C LYS A 179 -6.80 -1.67 13.72
N ALA A 180 -5.56 -1.31 13.38
CA ALA A 180 -5.16 0.09 13.32
C ALA A 180 -5.99 0.87 12.29
N ALA A 181 -6.23 0.30 11.10
CA ALA A 181 -7.10 0.89 10.08
C ALA A 181 -8.55 1.08 10.57
N GLN A 182 -9.09 0.13 11.35
CA GLN A 182 -10.42 0.28 11.96
C GLN A 182 -10.47 1.41 12.99
N GLU A 183 -9.41 1.62 13.75
CA GLU A 183 -9.34 2.74 14.70
C GLU A 183 -9.16 4.08 13.97
N VAL A 184 -8.34 4.14 12.93
CA VAL A 184 -8.23 5.32 12.05
C VAL A 184 -9.58 5.69 11.45
N ALA A 185 -10.36 4.70 11.00
CA ALA A 185 -11.72 4.91 10.47
C ALA A 185 -12.71 5.49 11.52
N LYS A 186 -12.43 5.32 12.81
CA LYS A 186 -13.20 5.94 13.91
C LYS A 186 -12.70 7.35 14.29
N GLY A 187 -11.68 7.86 13.58
CA GLY A 187 -11.07 9.16 13.84
C GLY A 187 -9.93 9.16 14.86
N ASN A 188 -9.43 8.01 15.27
CA ASN A 188 -8.27 7.93 16.14
C ASN A 188 -6.99 7.89 15.28
N PHE A 189 -6.32 9.03 15.15
CA PHE A 189 -5.09 9.19 14.37
C PHE A 189 -3.82 9.12 15.23
N ASP A 190 -3.92 8.87 16.55
CA ASP A 190 -2.75 8.73 17.43
C ASP A 190 -2.23 7.29 17.50
N ILE A 191 -2.38 6.56 16.40
CA ILE A 191 -2.01 5.15 16.29
C ILE A 191 -0.79 5.01 15.40
N GLN A 192 0.14 4.17 15.88
CA GLN A 192 1.29 3.73 15.10
C GLN A 192 1.39 2.20 15.17
N VAL A 193 1.59 1.57 14.03
CA VAL A 193 1.87 0.14 13.97
C VAL A 193 3.37 -0.08 13.99
N ASP A 194 3.84 -0.74 15.04
CA ASP A 194 5.25 -1.11 15.19
C ASP A 194 5.49 -2.47 14.51
N TYR A 195 6.06 -2.42 13.30
CA TYR A 195 6.54 -3.58 12.56
C TYR A 195 7.68 -3.15 11.64
N ASN A 196 8.91 -3.41 12.10
CA ASN A 196 10.12 -3.06 11.37
C ASN A 196 10.66 -4.31 10.65
N SER A 197 10.32 -4.45 9.36
CA SER A 197 10.81 -5.51 8.48
C SER A 197 11.17 -4.89 7.12
N ALA A 198 12.07 -5.55 6.40
CA ALA A 198 12.45 -5.18 5.04
C ALA A 198 11.53 -5.78 3.97
N ASP A 199 10.56 -6.62 4.37
CA ASP A 199 9.59 -7.27 3.48
C ASP A 199 8.46 -6.30 3.03
N GLU A 200 7.56 -6.80 2.20
CA GLU A 200 6.40 -6.06 1.68
C GLU A 200 5.44 -5.60 2.79
N ILE A 201 5.35 -6.38 3.87
CA ILE A 201 4.53 -6.01 5.03
C ILE A 201 5.18 -4.84 5.79
N GLY A 202 6.51 -4.80 5.86
CA GLY A 202 7.25 -3.66 6.41
C GLY A 202 7.05 -2.39 5.57
N VAL A 203 7.10 -2.48 4.24
CA VAL A 203 6.79 -1.36 3.33
C VAL A 203 5.35 -0.88 3.55
N LEU A 204 4.38 -1.80 3.56
CA LEU A 204 2.98 -1.49 3.81
C LEU A 204 2.77 -0.79 5.15
N THR A 205 3.48 -1.24 6.20
CA THR A 205 3.38 -0.63 7.54
C THR A 205 3.94 0.79 7.55
N ARG A 206 5.06 1.05 6.87
CA ARG A 206 5.63 2.41 6.74
C ARG A 206 4.67 3.35 6.02
N ASN A 207 4.11 2.92 4.88
CA ASN A 207 3.15 3.71 4.11
C ASN A 207 1.86 3.97 4.90
N PHE A 208 1.36 2.98 5.63
CA PHE A 208 0.21 3.14 6.53
C PHE A 208 0.50 4.17 7.62
N ASN A 209 1.64 4.08 8.30
CA ASN A 209 2.02 5.03 9.35
C ASN A 209 2.22 6.45 8.79
N GLN A 210 2.74 6.58 7.57
CA GLN A 210 2.84 7.88 6.90
C GLN A 210 1.45 8.47 6.62
N MET A 211 0.53 7.69 6.06
CA MET A 211 -0.86 8.12 5.82
C MET A 211 -1.54 8.57 7.11
N VAL A 212 -1.35 7.83 8.21
CA VAL A 212 -1.94 8.21 9.52
C VAL A 212 -1.36 9.53 10.02
N ARG A 213 -0.06 9.78 9.85
CA ARG A 213 0.56 11.08 10.19
C ARG A 213 -0.06 12.24 9.40
N GLU A 214 -0.24 12.06 8.09
CA GLU A 214 -0.88 13.08 7.24
C GLU A 214 -2.32 13.37 7.67
N LEU A 215 -3.11 12.32 7.94
CA LEU A 215 -4.48 12.48 8.45
C LEU A 215 -4.53 13.20 9.80
N ARG A 216 -3.60 12.89 10.71
CA ARG A 216 -3.48 13.58 12.00
C ARG A 216 -3.16 15.06 11.81
N ASN A 217 -2.23 15.39 10.92
CA ASN A 217 -1.87 16.77 10.62
C ASN A 217 -3.06 17.52 10.00
N MET A 218 -3.80 16.91 9.09
CA MET A 218 -5.02 17.50 8.52
C MET A 218 -6.08 17.76 9.59
N GLU A 219 -6.31 16.83 10.52
CA GLU A 219 -7.30 16.99 11.60
C GLU A 219 -6.85 18.07 12.60
N TYR A 220 -5.55 18.15 12.89
CA TYR A 220 -4.99 19.22 13.72
C TYR A 220 -5.23 20.59 13.07
N LEU A 221 -4.87 20.77 11.80
CA LEU A 221 -5.07 22.01 11.06
C LEU A 221 -6.56 22.40 10.97
N ARG A 222 -7.45 21.40 10.80
CA ARG A 222 -8.88 21.61 10.80
C ARG A 222 -9.40 22.10 12.15
N LYS A 223 -8.97 21.50 13.25
CA LYS A 223 -9.36 21.93 14.62
C LYS A 223 -8.84 23.31 14.94
N ASP A 224 -7.59 23.60 14.60
CA ASP A 224 -6.97 24.90 14.76
C ASP A 224 -7.74 25.97 13.97
N PHE A 225 -8.06 25.69 12.70
CA PHE A 225 -8.89 26.57 11.88
C PHE A 225 -10.24 26.87 12.54
N LEU A 226 -10.99 25.85 13.00
CA LEU A 226 -12.30 26.04 13.63
C LEU A 226 -12.20 26.82 14.95
N SER A 227 -11.14 26.58 15.73
CA SER A 227 -10.87 27.32 16.97
C SER A 227 -10.61 28.80 16.68
N ASN A 228 -9.76 29.09 15.70
CA ASN A 228 -9.42 30.46 15.32
C ASN A 228 -10.62 31.21 14.72
N VAL A 229 -11.42 30.53 13.86
CA VAL A 229 -12.69 31.08 13.37
C VAL A 229 -13.58 31.49 14.54
N SER A 230 -13.80 30.56 15.50
CA SER A 230 -14.68 30.83 16.65
C SER A 230 -14.16 31.99 17.47
N HIS A 231 -12.87 32.10 17.67
CA HIS A 231 -12.28 33.22 18.44
C HIS A 231 -12.45 34.56 17.74
N GLU A 232 -12.14 34.61 16.42
CA GLU A 232 -12.26 35.80 15.59
C GLU A 232 -13.71 36.28 15.41
N PHE A 233 -14.69 35.41 15.52
CA PHE A 233 -16.11 35.78 15.58
C PHE A 233 -16.55 36.30 16.96
N LYS A 234 -16.08 35.69 18.05
CA LYS A 234 -16.50 35.99 19.40
C LYS A 234 -16.15 37.43 19.81
N THR A 235 -14.96 37.91 19.41
CA THR A 235 -14.47 39.24 19.79
C THR A 235 -15.37 40.37 19.27
N PRO A 236 -15.62 40.50 17.94
CA PRO A 236 -16.51 41.57 17.43
C PRO A 236 -17.95 41.44 17.94
N ILE A 237 -18.50 40.23 18.08
CA ILE A 237 -19.82 40.01 18.61
C ILE A 237 -19.93 40.53 20.06
N ALA A 238 -18.94 40.24 20.92
CA ALA A 238 -18.90 40.72 22.28
C ALA A 238 -18.77 42.25 22.33
N SER A 239 -17.97 42.86 21.45
CA SER A 239 -17.86 44.33 21.33
C SER A 239 -19.19 44.97 20.93
N ILE A 240 -19.82 44.46 19.86
CA ILE A 240 -21.16 44.94 19.42
C ILE A 240 -22.19 44.83 20.55
N GLN A 241 -22.26 43.69 21.24
CA GLN A 241 -23.18 43.49 22.35
C GLN A 241 -22.90 44.44 23.52
N GLY A 242 -21.61 44.64 23.85
CA GLY A 242 -21.18 45.53 24.90
C GLY A 242 -21.60 46.99 24.64
N PHE A 243 -21.25 47.51 23.45
CA PHE A 243 -21.59 48.88 23.09
C PHE A 243 -23.08 49.09 22.84
N ALA A 244 -23.79 48.11 22.28
CA ALA A 244 -25.26 48.16 22.17
C ALA A 244 -25.95 48.18 23.53
N ASN A 245 -25.43 47.49 24.53
CA ASN A 245 -25.95 47.59 25.89
C ASN A 245 -25.71 48.99 26.52
N LEU A 246 -24.56 49.59 26.27
CA LEU A 246 -24.27 50.98 26.72
C LEU A 246 -25.18 51.99 26.05
N LEU A 247 -25.53 51.85 24.77
CA LEU A 247 -26.49 52.71 24.07
C LEU A 247 -27.94 52.68 24.65
N ARG A 248 -28.24 51.72 25.49
CA ARG A 248 -29.57 51.69 26.20
C ARG A 248 -29.67 52.70 27.34
N ASP A 249 -28.56 53.29 27.76
CA ASP A 249 -28.56 54.36 28.75
C ASP A 249 -29.07 55.64 28.09
N SER A 250 -30.25 56.11 28.51
CA SER A 250 -30.90 57.32 28.00
C SER A 250 -30.22 58.62 28.45
N THR A 251 -29.20 58.55 29.30
CA THR A 251 -28.45 59.71 29.81
C THR A 251 -27.11 59.93 29.07
N LEU A 252 -26.82 59.14 28.03
CA LEU A 252 -25.60 59.26 27.27
C LEU A 252 -25.48 60.61 26.52
N PRO A 253 -24.31 61.26 26.62
CA PRO A 253 -24.02 62.44 25.80
C PRO A 253 -24.01 62.07 24.30
N PRO A 254 -24.47 62.99 23.41
CA PRO A 254 -24.51 62.73 21.94
C PRO A 254 -23.17 62.28 21.32
N GLU A 255 -22.06 62.77 21.84
CA GLU A 255 -20.70 62.41 21.41
C GLU A 255 -20.41 60.93 21.68
N ARG A 256 -20.76 60.44 22.88
CA ARG A 256 -20.62 59.02 23.26
C ARG A 256 -21.56 58.10 22.48
N PHE A 257 -22.78 58.58 22.22
CA PHE A 257 -23.73 57.87 21.40
C PHE A 257 -23.19 57.64 20.00
N ASN A 258 -22.63 58.66 19.37
CA ASN A 258 -22.02 58.56 18.04
C ASN A 258 -20.79 57.66 18.09
N GLU A 259 -19.89 57.82 19.06
CA GLU A 259 -18.70 56.96 19.23
C GLU A 259 -19.06 55.48 19.32
N TYR A 260 -20.05 55.12 20.16
CA TYR A 260 -20.47 53.73 20.34
C TYR A 260 -21.15 53.17 19.08
N THR A 261 -21.90 54.00 18.38
CA THR A 261 -22.55 53.63 17.13
C THR A 261 -21.51 53.37 16.06
N GLU A 262 -20.47 54.18 15.90
CA GLU A 262 -19.37 54.00 14.97
C GLU A 262 -18.59 52.71 15.28
N ILE A 263 -18.37 52.37 16.56
CA ILE A 263 -17.73 51.12 16.97
C ILE A 263 -18.59 49.92 16.52
N ILE A 264 -19.91 49.95 16.71
CA ILE A 264 -20.83 48.90 16.31
C ILE A 264 -20.81 48.71 14.78
N ILE A 265 -20.84 49.81 14.03
CA ILE A 265 -20.79 49.77 12.57
C ILE A 265 -19.46 49.15 12.10
N SER A 266 -18.33 49.63 12.64
CA SER A 266 -17.00 49.13 12.24
C SER A 266 -16.82 47.65 12.55
N GLU A 267 -17.28 47.16 13.72
CA GLU A 267 -17.20 45.74 14.09
C GLU A 267 -18.17 44.87 13.26
N SER A 268 -19.33 45.43 12.87
CA SER A 268 -20.26 44.75 11.94
C SER A 268 -19.65 44.60 10.54
N ASP A 269 -18.97 45.60 10.02
CA ASP A 269 -18.26 45.55 8.74
C ASP A 269 -17.09 44.56 8.80
N ARG A 270 -16.36 44.56 9.91
CA ARG A 270 -15.29 43.59 10.15
C ARG A 270 -15.82 42.15 10.13
N LEU A 271 -16.93 41.90 10.80
CA LEU A 271 -17.59 40.59 10.86
C LEU A 271 -18.08 40.15 9.47
N SER A 272 -18.64 41.06 8.68
CA SER A 272 -19.09 40.82 7.32
C SER A 272 -17.90 40.38 6.40
N LYS A 273 -16.79 41.13 6.47
CA LYS A 273 -15.55 40.81 5.74
C LYS A 273 -14.97 39.47 6.17
N LEU A 274 -14.93 39.19 7.46
CA LEU A 274 -14.47 37.89 7.98
C LEU A 274 -15.32 36.74 7.44
N THR A 275 -16.65 36.87 7.53
CA THR A 275 -17.60 35.87 7.00
C THR A 275 -17.39 35.62 5.51
N SER A 276 -17.27 36.70 4.71
CA SER A 276 -17.00 36.60 3.29
C SER A 276 -15.69 35.86 2.99
N ASN A 277 -14.61 36.15 3.73
CA ASN A 277 -13.31 35.52 3.54
C ASN A 277 -13.34 34.04 3.94
N VAL A 278 -14.02 33.66 5.03
CA VAL A 278 -14.20 32.25 5.44
C VAL A 278 -14.98 31.48 4.38
N LEU A 279 -16.08 32.05 3.85
CA LEU A 279 -16.86 31.42 2.78
C LEU A 279 -16.06 31.29 1.48
N LYS A 280 -15.30 32.33 1.09
CA LYS A 280 -14.40 32.25 -0.08
C LYS A 280 -13.37 31.14 0.09
N LEU A 281 -12.69 31.08 1.25
CA LEU A 281 -11.69 30.06 1.51
C LEU A 281 -12.31 28.65 1.50
N SER A 282 -13.47 28.47 2.13
CA SER A 282 -14.20 27.20 2.10
C SER A 282 -14.58 26.75 0.68
N ARG A 283 -15.01 27.68 -0.16
CA ARG A 283 -15.27 27.39 -1.59
C ARG A 283 -14.00 26.97 -2.33
N LEU A 284 -12.89 27.70 -2.14
CA LEU A 284 -11.61 27.42 -2.78
C LEU A 284 -11.01 26.09 -2.33
N GLU A 285 -11.28 25.63 -1.09
CA GLU A 285 -10.84 24.33 -0.60
C GLU A 285 -11.62 23.16 -1.20
N ASN A 286 -12.90 23.36 -1.55
CA ASN A 286 -13.79 22.34 -2.11
C ASN A 286 -13.88 22.37 -3.64
N LEU A 287 -13.22 23.32 -4.31
CA LEU A 287 -13.21 23.39 -5.78
C LEU A 287 -12.20 22.38 -6.35
N ASP A 288 -12.71 21.26 -6.86
CA ASP A 288 -12.06 20.54 -7.94
C ASP A 288 -12.16 21.38 -9.23
N ILE A 289 -11.09 22.02 -9.61
CA ILE A 289 -10.58 22.60 -10.88
C ILE A 289 -11.61 22.89 -12.04
N VAL A 290 -12.88 22.99 -11.81
CA VAL A 290 -13.84 23.34 -12.88
C VAL A 290 -14.31 24.80 -12.74
N SER A 291 -13.38 25.74 -12.76
CA SER A 291 -13.72 27.15 -12.98
C SER A 291 -13.59 27.47 -14.48
N GLN A 292 -14.55 28.21 -15.02
CA GLN A 292 -14.49 28.69 -16.39
C GLN A 292 -13.19 29.48 -16.60
N LYS A 293 -12.29 28.92 -17.42
CA LYS A 293 -11.06 29.62 -17.82
C LYS A 293 -11.37 30.49 -19.02
N GLN A 294 -11.00 31.75 -18.93
CA GLN A 294 -11.10 32.71 -20.04
C GLN A 294 -9.77 33.45 -20.23
N GLU A 295 -9.55 33.98 -21.43
CA GLU A 295 -8.40 34.83 -21.69
C GLU A 295 -8.74 36.27 -21.29
N PHE A 296 -7.91 36.90 -20.48
CA PHE A 296 -8.07 38.30 -20.05
C PHE A 296 -6.71 38.99 -19.90
N SER A 297 -6.75 40.33 -19.82
CA SER A 297 -5.58 41.20 -19.68
C SER A 297 -5.24 41.39 -18.21
N VAL A 298 -4.09 40.90 -17.79
CA VAL A 298 -3.66 40.98 -16.36
C VAL A 298 -3.30 42.41 -15.98
N ASP A 299 -2.65 43.17 -16.85
CA ASP A 299 -2.33 44.58 -16.65
C ASP A 299 -3.58 45.45 -16.46
N GLU A 300 -4.62 45.26 -17.28
CA GLU A 300 -5.88 45.94 -17.10
C GLU A 300 -6.60 45.52 -15.81
N GLN A 301 -6.51 44.27 -15.41
CA GLN A 301 -7.08 43.82 -14.18
C GLN A 301 -6.40 44.50 -12.97
N ILE A 302 -5.07 44.60 -12.96
CA ILE A 302 -4.32 45.28 -11.88
C ILE A 302 -4.71 46.78 -11.86
N ARG A 303 -4.84 47.43 -13.02
CA ARG A 303 -5.30 48.82 -13.09
C ARG A 303 -6.70 49.02 -12.50
N ARG A 304 -7.64 48.11 -12.81
CA ARG A 304 -8.99 48.15 -12.20
C ARG A 304 -8.95 48.00 -10.67
N VAL A 305 -8.09 47.12 -10.17
CA VAL A 305 -7.91 46.97 -8.72
C VAL A 305 -7.28 48.20 -8.06
N LEU A 306 -6.32 48.84 -8.72
CA LEU A 306 -5.75 50.11 -8.22
C LEU A 306 -6.81 51.21 -8.15
N LEU A 307 -7.68 51.34 -9.18
CA LEU A 307 -8.82 52.29 -9.16
C LEU A 307 -9.82 51.92 -8.06
N LEU A 308 -10.11 50.64 -7.82
CA LEU A 308 -10.97 50.22 -6.74
C LEU A 308 -10.43 50.62 -5.35
N LEU A 309 -9.12 50.67 -5.20
CA LEU A 309 -8.43 51.06 -3.98
C LEU A 309 -8.01 52.52 -3.93
N GLU A 310 -8.42 53.34 -4.91
CA GLU A 310 -7.97 54.74 -5.11
C GLU A 310 -8.10 55.59 -3.83
N GLN A 311 -9.25 55.56 -3.18
CA GLN A 311 -9.48 56.31 -1.96
C GLN A 311 -8.38 56.01 -0.90
N LYS A 312 -8.01 54.75 -0.72
CA LYS A 312 -7.11 54.32 0.35
C LYS A 312 -5.67 54.76 0.11
N TRP A 313 -5.15 54.63 -1.12
CA TRP A 313 -3.81 55.05 -1.41
C TRP A 313 -3.70 56.57 -1.57
N THR A 314 -4.76 57.26 -2.02
CA THR A 314 -4.83 58.72 -2.09
C THR A 314 -4.85 59.36 -0.67
N GLU A 315 -5.68 58.82 0.25
CA GLU A 315 -5.68 59.25 1.66
C GLU A 315 -4.33 59.16 2.34
N LYS A 316 -3.46 58.24 1.89
CA LYS A 316 -2.10 58.05 2.37
C LYS A 316 -1.04 58.81 1.54
N GLU A 317 -1.46 59.54 0.53
CA GLU A 317 -0.57 60.28 -0.38
C GLU A 317 0.55 59.39 -0.96
N MET A 318 0.20 58.14 -1.36
CA MET A 318 1.20 57.17 -1.80
C MET A 318 1.66 57.45 -3.22
N GLU A 319 2.96 57.26 -3.47
CA GLU A 319 3.57 57.27 -4.80
C GLU A 319 3.43 55.90 -5.46
N LEU A 320 2.93 55.89 -6.72
CA LEU A 320 2.72 54.64 -7.51
C LEU A 320 3.73 54.61 -8.67
N ASP A 321 4.58 53.54 -8.70
CA ASP A 321 5.43 53.22 -9.86
C ASP A 321 4.92 51.97 -10.56
N LEU A 322 4.32 52.18 -11.76
CA LEU A 322 3.64 51.12 -12.53
C LEU A 322 4.46 50.77 -13.77
N GLN A 323 5.11 49.61 -13.76
CA GLN A 323 5.92 49.10 -14.87
C GLN A 323 5.29 47.81 -15.41
N MET A 324 4.19 47.96 -16.14
CA MET A 324 3.33 46.83 -16.59
C MET A 324 3.34 46.70 -18.11
N GLU A 325 3.84 45.57 -18.61
CA GLU A 325 3.67 45.15 -19.99
C GLU A 325 2.24 44.68 -20.23
N PRO A 326 1.67 44.84 -21.45
CA PRO A 326 0.40 44.23 -21.81
C PRO A 326 0.54 42.69 -21.81
N VAL A 327 -0.07 42.03 -20.84
CA VAL A 327 0.02 40.58 -20.69
C VAL A 327 -1.37 39.97 -20.67
N ARG A 328 -1.66 39.10 -21.64
CA ARG A 328 -2.84 38.23 -21.61
C ARG A 328 -2.53 36.89 -20.97
N TRP A 329 -3.44 36.40 -20.12
CA TRP A 329 -3.31 35.12 -19.45
C TRP A 329 -4.66 34.37 -19.49
N VAL A 330 -4.60 33.02 -19.47
CA VAL A 330 -5.77 32.16 -19.51
C VAL A 330 -6.02 31.55 -18.14
N GLY A 331 -7.11 31.89 -17.48
CA GLY A 331 -7.45 31.42 -16.17
C GLY A 331 -8.81 31.91 -15.68
N ASN A 332 -9.03 31.81 -14.37
CA ASN A 332 -10.22 32.39 -13.76
C ASN A 332 -9.93 33.84 -13.37
N GLU A 333 -10.60 34.76 -14.04
CA GLU A 333 -10.42 36.22 -13.86
C GLU A 333 -10.78 36.67 -12.46
N GLU A 334 -11.91 36.21 -11.89
CA GLU A 334 -12.34 36.60 -10.54
C GLU A 334 -11.39 36.13 -9.44
N MET A 335 -10.85 34.92 -9.58
CA MET A 335 -9.86 34.41 -8.63
C MET A 335 -8.57 35.22 -8.67
N LEU A 336 -8.06 35.52 -9.86
CA LEU A 336 -6.81 36.29 -9.97
C LEU A 336 -6.99 37.74 -9.52
N GLU A 337 -8.14 38.35 -9.78
CA GLU A 337 -8.49 39.68 -9.26
C GLU A 337 -8.41 39.73 -7.72
N GLN A 338 -8.90 38.68 -7.04
CA GLN A 338 -8.81 38.57 -5.59
C GLN A 338 -7.37 38.50 -5.07
N VAL A 339 -6.43 37.93 -5.85
CA VAL A 339 -5.00 37.95 -5.53
C VAL A 339 -4.50 39.40 -5.48
N TRP A 340 -4.79 40.20 -6.52
CA TRP A 340 -4.37 41.60 -6.58
C TRP A 340 -5.01 42.44 -5.49
N ILE A 341 -6.30 42.27 -5.22
CA ILE A 341 -7.00 42.98 -4.12
C ILE A 341 -6.33 42.74 -2.78
N ASN A 342 -5.95 41.49 -2.49
CA ASN A 342 -5.31 41.14 -1.23
C ASN A 342 -3.86 41.67 -1.14
N LEU A 343 -3.06 41.51 -2.20
CA LEU A 343 -1.66 41.90 -2.16
C LEU A 343 -1.50 43.44 -2.19
N ILE A 344 -2.19 44.11 -3.10
CA ILE A 344 -2.13 45.58 -3.21
C ILE A 344 -2.80 46.20 -1.97
N GLY A 345 -3.90 45.64 -1.49
CA GLY A 345 -4.54 46.08 -0.24
C GLY A 345 -3.60 45.97 0.99
N ASN A 346 -2.82 44.90 1.08
CA ASN A 346 -1.80 44.75 2.13
C ASN A 346 -0.68 45.77 1.97
N ALA A 347 -0.15 45.96 0.76
CA ALA A 347 0.87 46.96 0.50
C ALA A 347 0.46 48.38 0.93
N ILE A 348 -0.78 48.78 0.58
CA ILE A 348 -1.36 50.05 0.99
C ILE A 348 -1.52 50.13 2.51
N LYS A 349 -2.07 49.04 3.11
CA LYS A 349 -2.34 48.96 4.54
C LYS A 349 -1.08 49.18 5.39
N PHE A 350 0.01 48.46 5.06
CA PHE A 350 1.25 48.43 5.85
C PHE A 350 2.24 49.50 5.49
N SER A 351 1.99 50.32 4.43
CA SER A 351 2.73 51.53 4.14
C SER A 351 2.25 52.70 5.01
N GLY A 352 3.15 53.54 5.40
CA GLY A 352 2.87 54.82 6.06
C GLY A 352 2.35 55.91 5.11
N PRO A 353 1.99 57.12 5.63
CA PRO A 353 1.76 58.30 4.79
C PRO A 353 2.96 58.61 3.90
N GLY A 354 2.72 59.03 2.66
CA GLY A 354 3.78 59.24 1.66
C GLY A 354 4.50 57.98 1.23
N GLY A 355 3.85 56.80 1.44
CA GLY A 355 4.44 55.50 1.11
C GLY A 355 4.61 55.27 -0.39
N TYR A 356 5.42 54.25 -0.74
CA TYR A 356 5.75 53.93 -2.10
C TYR A 356 5.24 52.52 -2.45
N LEU A 357 4.57 52.39 -3.62
CA LEU A 357 4.08 51.13 -4.15
C LEU A 357 4.55 50.93 -5.57
N LYS A 358 5.38 49.92 -5.81
CA LYS A 358 5.84 49.55 -7.13
C LYS A 358 5.18 48.26 -7.58
N ILE A 359 4.66 48.27 -8.83
CA ILE A 359 4.07 47.07 -9.46
C ILE A 359 4.77 46.85 -10.80
N GLN A 360 5.38 45.70 -10.96
CA GLN A 360 5.98 45.25 -12.20
C GLN A 360 5.23 44.04 -12.74
N LEU A 361 4.91 44.06 -14.03
CA LEU A 361 4.29 42.94 -14.72
C LEU A 361 5.02 42.71 -16.04
N TYR A 362 5.52 41.54 -16.26
CA TYR A 362 6.23 41.20 -17.49
C TYR A 362 6.13 39.71 -17.79
N ARG A 363 6.44 39.33 -19.03
CA ARG A 363 6.52 37.93 -19.44
C ARG A 363 7.98 37.52 -19.58
N LYS A 364 8.34 36.42 -18.94
CA LYS A 364 9.67 35.82 -19.05
C LYS A 364 9.52 34.36 -19.45
N ASN A 365 9.96 34.03 -20.67
CA ASN A 365 9.74 32.72 -21.28
C ASN A 365 8.22 32.41 -21.32
N PHE A 366 7.79 31.27 -20.76
CA PHE A 366 6.38 30.85 -20.68
C PHE A 366 5.75 31.12 -19.31
N ILE A 367 6.22 32.12 -18.60
CA ILE A 367 5.77 32.49 -17.25
C ILE A 367 5.40 33.97 -17.24
N VAL A 368 4.22 34.29 -16.73
CA VAL A 368 3.85 35.66 -16.38
C VAL A 368 4.35 35.94 -14.97
N VAL A 369 5.13 37.01 -14.81
CA VAL A 369 5.69 37.42 -13.52
C VAL A 369 5.07 38.73 -13.12
N ALA A 370 4.53 38.78 -11.90
CA ALA A 370 4.07 40.02 -11.28
C ALA A 370 4.83 40.23 -9.96
N GLU A 371 5.37 41.44 -9.80
CA GLU A 371 6.05 41.85 -8.56
C GLU A 371 5.29 43.05 -7.95
N ILE A 372 5.01 42.95 -6.66
CA ILE A 372 4.36 44.01 -5.88
C ILE A 372 5.28 44.33 -4.70
N GLU A 373 5.81 45.55 -4.68
CA GLU A 373 6.78 45.99 -3.69
C GLU A 373 6.25 47.24 -2.99
N ASP A 374 6.27 47.20 -1.67
CA ASP A 374 5.98 48.32 -0.79
C ASP A 374 7.19 48.72 0.08
N HIS A 375 7.22 49.97 0.49
CA HIS A 375 8.16 50.49 1.48
C HIS A 375 7.49 50.67 2.84
N GLY A 376 6.81 49.62 3.30
CA GLY A 376 6.12 49.60 4.59
C GLY A 376 6.99 49.16 5.75
N VAL A 377 6.37 48.71 6.82
CA VAL A 377 7.02 48.29 8.06
C VAL A 377 7.91 47.06 7.90
N GLY A 378 7.71 46.27 6.83
CA GLY A 378 8.43 45.02 6.62
C GLY A 378 8.10 43.93 7.64
N MET A 379 8.81 42.79 7.52
CA MET A 379 8.60 41.59 8.35
C MET A 379 9.90 40.89 8.64
N ASP A 380 10.07 40.34 9.85
CA ASP A 380 11.18 39.47 10.19
C ASP A 380 11.05 38.09 9.54
N GLU A 381 12.11 37.28 9.59
CA GLU A 381 12.20 35.98 8.93
C GLU A 381 11.17 34.95 9.48
N ASP A 382 10.88 35.01 10.78
CA ASP A 382 9.94 34.06 11.40
C ASP A 382 8.49 34.40 11.04
N VAL A 383 8.16 35.68 10.91
CA VAL A 383 6.87 36.13 10.36
C VAL A 383 6.72 35.72 8.90
N GLN A 384 7.75 35.94 8.07
CA GLN A 384 7.73 35.59 6.64
C GLN A 384 7.41 34.09 6.38
N LYS A 385 7.89 33.19 7.25
CA LYS A 385 7.63 31.73 7.14
C LYS A 385 6.15 31.39 7.34
N ARG A 386 5.39 32.22 8.05
CA ARG A 386 4.03 31.95 8.51
C ARG A 386 2.96 32.85 7.91
N ILE A 387 3.30 33.87 7.14
CA ILE A 387 2.32 34.82 6.59
C ILE A 387 1.21 34.20 5.73
N PHE A 388 1.44 33.01 5.20
CA PHE A 388 0.46 32.26 4.41
C PHE A 388 -0.39 31.31 5.26
N ASP A 389 -0.12 31.19 6.57
CA ASP A 389 -0.93 30.38 7.50
C ASP A 389 -2.26 31.08 7.74
N LYS A 390 -3.32 30.28 7.87
CA LYS A 390 -4.68 30.79 8.11
C LYS A 390 -4.74 31.48 9.48
N PHE A 391 -5.34 32.69 9.53
CA PHE A 391 -5.49 33.52 10.74
C PHE A 391 -4.17 34.00 11.36
N TYR A 392 -3.04 33.80 10.69
CA TYR A 392 -1.78 34.31 11.20
C TYR A 392 -1.67 35.82 11.00
N GLN A 393 -1.26 36.53 12.04
CA GLN A 393 -0.99 37.96 12.07
C GLN A 393 0.35 38.18 12.78
N GLY A 394 1.28 38.87 12.13
CA GLY A 394 2.65 39.02 12.64
C GLY A 394 2.75 39.91 13.89
N ASP A 395 1.88 40.93 14.04
CA ASP A 395 1.86 41.84 15.18
C ASP A 395 0.45 41.99 15.75
N PRO A 396 0.23 41.63 17.03
CA PRO A 396 -1.04 41.82 17.73
C PRO A 396 -1.49 43.28 17.83
N SER A 397 -0.58 44.26 17.77
CA SER A 397 -0.91 45.68 17.88
C SER A 397 -1.63 46.22 16.63
N HIS A 398 -1.38 45.62 15.47
CA HIS A 398 -2.07 45.91 14.20
C HIS A 398 -3.23 44.95 13.87
N SER A 399 -3.64 44.08 14.82
CA SER A 399 -4.67 43.06 14.62
C SER A 399 -6.08 43.65 14.40
N LYS A 400 -6.31 44.93 14.69
CA LYS A 400 -7.61 45.59 14.51
C LYS A 400 -8.10 45.65 13.06
N GLU A 401 -7.23 45.48 12.06
CA GLU A 401 -7.59 45.75 10.65
C GLU A 401 -7.53 44.53 9.71
N GLY A 402 -7.34 43.30 10.18
CA GLY A 402 -7.27 42.17 9.26
C GLY A 402 -7.69 40.85 9.88
N SER A 403 -8.18 39.92 9.06
CA SER A 403 -8.60 38.57 9.51
C SER A 403 -7.48 37.51 9.45
N GLY A 404 -6.29 37.83 8.94
CA GLY A 404 -5.23 36.84 8.70
C GLY A 404 -5.57 35.80 7.62
N LEU A 405 -6.63 36.01 6.84
CA LEU A 405 -7.05 35.07 5.79
C LEU A 405 -6.65 35.50 4.39
N GLY A 406 -6.30 36.77 4.17
CA GLY A 406 -6.03 37.34 2.84
C GLY A 406 -4.90 36.62 2.07
N LEU A 407 -3.73 36.44 2.72
CA LEU A 407 -2.60 35.76 2.12
C LEU A 407 -2.79 34.23 2.01
N ALA A 408 -3.55 33.60 2.89
CA ALA A 408 -3.95 32.22 2.76
C ALA A 408 -4.85 32.00 1.54
N ILE A 409 -5.78 32.93 1.26
CA ILE A 409 -6.60 32.96 0.04
C ILE A 409 -5.72 33.12 -1.20
N VAL A 410 -4.75 34.08 -1.19
CA VAL A 410 -3.79 34.26 -2.28
C VAL A 410 -3.06 32.97 -2.61
N LYS A 411 -2.43 32.35 -1.60
CA LYS A 411 -1.71 31.09 -1.75
C LYS A 411 -2.60 30.00 -2.38
N ARG A 412 -3.83 29.83 -1.86
CA ARG A 412 -4.75 28.81 -2.36
C ARG A 412 -5.19 29.07 -3.79
N ILE A 413 -5.45 30.30 -4.18
CA ILE A 413 -5.79 30.66 -5.58
C ILE A 413 -4.61 30.35 -6.50
N LEU A 414 -3.40 30.72 -6.11
CA LEU A 414 -2.20 30.45 -6.92
C LEU A 414 -1.94 28.95 -7.08
N GLU A 415 -2.09 28.15 -6.01
CA GLU A 415 -2.04 26.68 -6.11
C GLU A 415 -3.05 26.13 -7.13
N LEU A 416 -4.30 26.61 -7.12
CA LEU A 416 -5.33 26.22 -8.09
C LEU A 416 -4.97 26.64 -9.53
N CYS A 417 -4.28 27.76 -9.68
CA CYS A 417 -3.77 28.27 -10.96
C CYS A 417 -2.45 27.61 -11.39
N LYS A 418 -1.89 26.68 -10.59
CA LYS A 418 -0.55 26.11 -10.75
C LYS A 418 0.57 27.18 -10.77
N GLY A 419 0.31 28.30 -10.12
CA GLY A 419 1.27 29.38 -9.93
C GLY A 419 1.99 29.27 -8.60
N GLU A 420 3.01 30.10 -8.42
CA GLU A 420 3.82 30.18 -7.20
C GLU A 420 3.86 31.62 -6.68
N ILE A 421 4.13 31.77 -5.40
CA ILE A 421 4.38 33.07 -4.75
C ILE A 421 5.58 32.98 -3.81
N ALA A 422 6.42 33.99 -3.86
CA ALA A 422 7.46 34.22 -2.88
C ALA A 422 7.32 35.58 -2.22
N CYS A 423 7.77 35.68 -0.96
CA CYS A 423 7.84 36.91 -0.20
C CYS A 423 9.30 37.17 0.17
N LYS A 424 9.77 38.41 -0.01
CA LYS A 424 11.02 38.95 0.55
C LYS A 424 10.66 40.20 1.30
N SER A 425 11.06 40.28 2.56
CA SER A 425 10.77 41.43 3.41
C SER A 425 11.90 41.67 4.38
N GLU A 426 12.12 42.94 4.75
CA GLU A 426 13.08 43.34 5.74
C GLU A 426 12.42 44.40 6.66
N PRO A 427 12.51 44.25 7.99
CA PRO A 427 11.94 45.22 8.93
C PRO A 427 12.42 46.64 8.67
N GLY A 428 11.47 47.58 8.56
CA GLY A 428 11.74 48.99 8.29
C GLY A 428 12.13 49.35 6.85
N VAL A 429 12.25 48.37 5.95
CA VAL A 429 12.54 48.57 4.53
C VAL A 429 11.30 48.39 3.66
N GLY A 430 10.54 47.30 3.88
CA GLY A 430 9.33 46.99 3.16
C GLY A 430 9.20 45.54 2.77
N THR A 431 8.23 45.27 1.86
CA THR A 431 7.91 43.90 1.43
C THR A 431 7.78 43.82 -0.09
N ARG A 432 8.32 42.75 -0.68
CA ARG A 432 8.13 42.39 -2.08
C ARG A 432 7.54 41.03 -2.20
N PHE A 433 6.38 40.96 -2.86
CA PHE A 433 5.76 39.71 -3.32
C PHE A 433 6.07 39.48 -4.78
N THR A 434 6.53 38.30 -5.13
CA THR A 434 6.75 37.87 -6.52
C THR A 434 5.85 36.71 -6.83
N ILE A 435 5.04 36.82 -7.87
CA ILE A 435 4.06 35.82 -8.32
C ILE A 435 4.50 35.29 -9.66
N TRP A 436 4.46 33.98 -9.84
CA TRP A 436 4.71 33.30 -11.11
C TRP A 436 3.47 32.56 -11.54
N LEU A 437 2.95 32.85 -12.75
CA LEU A 437 1.81 32.18 -13.34
C LEU A 437 2.27 31.46 -14.61
N PRO A 438 2.05 30.14 -14.75
CA PRO A 438 2.39 29.43 -15.97
C PRO A 438 1.52 29.89 -17.13
N ASP A 439 2.11 30.13 -18.30
CA ASP A 439 1.38 30.46 -19.52
C ASP A 439 0.89 29.15 -20.17
N ILE A 440 -0.43 28.90 -20.07
CA ILE A 440 -1.05 27.63 -20.48
C ILE A 440 -1.19 27.53 -22.03
N LYS A 441 -0.78 28.55 -22.80
CA LYS A 441 -0.94 28.54 -24.25
C LYS A 441 -0.22 27.42 -25.01
N ASP A 442 0.80 26.78 -24.42
CA ASP A 442 1.64 25.80 -25.13
C ASP A 442 1.58 24.35 -24.64
N SER A 443 0.63 23.94 -23.78
CA SER A 443 0.51 22.53 -23.36
C SER A 443 -0.39 21.66 -24.24
N ASN A 444 -0.98 22.22 -25.32
CA ASN A 444 -1.85 21.48 -26.26
C ASN A 444 -1.36 21.55 -27.73
N GLY A 445 -0.10 21.82 -27.95
CA GLY A 445 0.51 21.89 -29.27
C GLY A 445 1.67 20.93 -29.44
N THR A 446 1.43 19.60 -29.40
CA THR A 446 2.11 18.53 -30.17
C THR A 446 1.29 17.26 -30.05
#